data_4bd7ca600ef15cf944c71a31a8564e45
#
_entry.id   4bd7ca600ef15cf944c71a31a8564e45
#
_cell.length_a   1.000
_cell.length_b   1.000
_cell.length_c   1.000
_cell.angle_alpha   90.00
_cell.angle_beta   90.00
_cell.angle_gamma   90.00
#
_symmetry.space_group_name_H-M   'P 1'
#
loop_
_entity.id
_entity.type
_entity.pdbx_description
1 polymer ?
#
loop_
_entity_poly.entity_id
_entity_poly.type
_entity_poly.pdbx_seq_one_letter_code
_entity_poly.pdbx_strand_id
1 'polypeptide(L)'
;DTYYDSIDEAYNHKGSLKDLSRQLEQTNDKQDPYAEQIEELTKTAIQKVDYVKINELEDLGRHQDFLYKLLTAKDSFIRTRIIEQNLTYLNQRLAYYLGQVKLPHTVTFQSDLSVLIEELGRELDFDNLSRGERNRLILSLSWAFRDVWESLYQQINLLFIDELVDAGMDIS
;
A
#
# COMPACT_ATOMS: atom_id res chain seq x y z
N ASP A 1 45.27 73.63 -12.93
CA ASP A 1 46.67 73.77 -13.29
C ASP A 1 47.52 73.10 -12.19
N THR A 2 48.17 72.02 -12.56
CA THR A 2 49.08 71.34 -11.66
C THR A 2 50.47 71.90 -11.85
N TYR A 3 51.03 72.59 -10.79
CA TYR A 3 52.42 73.08 -10.79
C TYR A 3 53.33 71.95 -10.35
N TYR A 4 54.36 71.71 -11.12
CA TYR A 4 55.47 70.78 -10.77
C TYR A 4 56.75 71.56 -10.39
N ASP A 5 57.39 71.13 -9.34
CA ASP A 5 58.62 71.79 -8.87
C ASP A 5 59.86 71.47 -9.75
N SER A 6 59.75 70.36 -10.51
CA SER A 6 60.77 69.95 -11.50
C SER A 6 60.22 69.30 -12.72
N ILE A 7 61.00 69.36 -13.81
CA ILE A 7 60.65 68.68 -15.07
C ILE A 7 60.61 67.17 -14.86
N ASP A 8 61.43 66.59 -14.08
CA ASP A 8 61.51 65.17 -13.75
C ASP A 8 60.23 64.69 -13.04
N GLU A 9 59.70 65.48 -12.14
CA GLU A 9 58.46 65.21 -11.43
C GLU A 9 57.27 65.20 -12.37
N ALA A 10 57.20 66.13 -13.34
CA ALA A 10 56.19 66.18 -14.37
C ALA A 10 56.26 64.95 -15.28
N TYR A 11 57.45 64.49 -15.66
CA TYR A 11 57.61 63.25 -16.44
C TYR A 11 57.26 62.02 -15.68
N ASN A 12 57.61 61.91 -14.39
CA ASN A 12 57.20 60.79 -13.52
C ASN A 12 55.67 60.72 -13.36
N HIS A 13 55.03 61.88 -13.12
CA HIS A 13 53.55 61.93 -13.03
C HIS A 13 52.88 61.54 -14.33
N LYS A 14 53.40 62.03 -15.48
CA LYS A 14 52.91 61.62 -16.79
C LYS A 14 53.08 60.12 -17.05
N GLY A 15 54.18 59.53 -16.60
CA GLY A 15 54.40 58.07 -16.64
C GLY A 15 53.37 57.31 -15.82
N SER A 16 53.19 57.74 -14.57
CA SER A 16 52.20 57.14 -13.68
C SER A 16 50.78 57.23 -14.18
N LEU A 17 50.37 58.37 -14.76
CA LEU A 17 49.06 58.53 -15.38
C LEU A 17 48.87 57.60 -16.57
N LYS A 18 49.89 57.41 -17.40
CA LYS A 18 49.83 56.48 -18.55
C LYS A 18 49.73 55.06 -18.09
N ASP A 19 50.43 54.65 -17.04
CA ASP A 19 50.34 53.30 -16.48
C ASP A 19 48.99 53.05 -15.82
N LEU A 20 48.43 54.03 -15.09
CA LEU A 20 47.10 53.95 -14.50
C LEU A 20 46.02 53.88 -15.59
N SER A 21 46.13 54.68 -16.64
CA SER A 21 45.21 54.60 -17.78
C SER A 21 45.22 53.22 -18.45
N ARG A 22 46.39 52.62 -18.63
CA ARG A 22 46.56 51.29 -19.19
C ARG A 22 46.00 50.21 -18.27
N GLN A 23 46.17 50.32 -16.96
CA GLN A 23 45.58 49.42 -15.97
C GLN A 23 44.07 49.53 -15.96
N LEU A 24 43.52 50.73 -16.12
CA LEU A 24 42.09 50.97 -16.16
C LEU A 24 41.47 50.35 -17.40
N GLU A 25 42.09 50.55 -18.60
CA GLU A 25 41.67 49.87 -19.80
C GLU A 25 41.69 48.33 -19.67
N GLN A 26 42.81 47.79 -19.15
CA GLN A 26 42.92 46.34 -18.93
C GLN A 26 41.90 45.80 -17.94
N THR A 27 41.47 46.64 -16.99
CA THR A 27 40.45 46.20 -15.99
C THR A 27 39.04 46.30 -16.57
N ASN A 28 38.78 47.34 -17.41
CA ASN A 28 37.51 47.48 -18.10
C ASN A 28 37.30 46.41 -19.20
N ASP A 29 38.37 45.96 -19.83
CA ASP A 29 38.34 44.91 -20.84
C ASP A 29 38.23 43.49 -20.24
N LYS A 30 38.44 43.34 -18.93
CA LYS A 30 38.20 42.06 -18.28
C LYS A 30 36.74 41.79 -18.20
N GLN A 31 36.29 40.85 -19.01
CA GLN A 31 34.95 40.30 -18.91
C GLN A 31 34.75 39.71 -17.49
N ASP A 32 33.62 40.04 -16.91
CA ASP A 32 33.22 39.43 -15.62
C ASP A 32 33.12 37.92 -15.79
N PRO A 33 33.96 37.11 -15.17
CA PRO A 33 33.93 35.65 -15.30
C PRO A 33 32.62 35.03 -14.83
N TYR A 34 31.81 35.78 -14.13
CA TYR A 34 30.52 35.32 -13.61
C TYR A 34 29.32 35.85 -14.37
N ALA A 35 29.53 36.74 -15.36
CA ALA A 35 28.43 37.36 -16.13
C ALA A 35 27.50 36.32 -16.77
N GLU A 36 28.04 35.28 -17.40
CA GLU A 36 27.26 34.19 -18.00
C GLU A 36 26.47 33.40 -16.96
N GLN A 37 27.10 33.09 -15.80
CA GLN A 37 26.44 32.36 -14.72
C GLN A 37 25.31 33.18 -14.10
N ILE A 38 25.50 34.47 -13.92
CA ILE A 38 24.48 35.40 -13.42
C ILE A 38 23.32 35.47 -14.41
N GLU A 39 23.61 35.52 -15.71
CA GLU A 39 22.57 35.54 -16.75
C GLU A 39 21.77 34.23 -16.79
N GLU A 40 22.42 33.07 -16.69
CA GLU A 40 21.76 31.77 -16.60
C GLU A 40 20.90 31.65 -15.33
N LEU A 41 21.43 32.03 -14.19
CA LEU A 41 20.68 32.01 -12.93
C LEU A 41 19.49 32.97 -12.94
N THR A 42 19.63 34.13 -13.60
CA THR A 42 18.54 35.10 -13.73
C THR A 42 17.46 34.63 -14.70
N LYS A 43 17.83 33.87 -15.73
CA LYS A 43 16.88 33.24 -16.68
C LYS A 43 16.17 32.04 -16.06
N THR A 44 16.76 31.41 -15.04
CA THR A 44 16.13 30.27 -14.35
C THR A 44 14.98 30.80 -13.48
N ALA A 45 13.76 30.64 -13.99
CA ALA A 45 12.56 31.00 -13.22
C ALA A 45 12.49 30.13 -11.98
N ILE A 46 12.62 30.73 -10.80
CA ILE A 46 12.37 30.05 -9.52
C ILE A 46 10.88 29.73 -9.48
N GLN A 47 10.56 28.45 -9.67
CA GLN A 47 9.19 27.99 -9.48
C GLN A 47 8.83 28.17 -8.01
N LYS A 48 7.83 29.02 -7.75
CA LYS A 48 7.27 29.12 -6.41
C LYS A 48 6.59 27.81 -6.06
N VAL A 49 7.15 27.13 -5.06
CA VAL A 49 6.55 25.91 -4.53
C VAL A 49 5.28 26.29 -3.76
N ASP A 50 4.16 25.72 -4.17
CA ASP A 50 2.88 25.91 -3.48
C ASP A 50 2.80 24.90 -2.32
N TYR A 51 3.24 25.32 -1.15
CA TYR A 51 3.23 24.47 0.04
C TYR A 51 1.81 24.11 0.51
N VAL A 52 0.81 24.93 0.20
CA VAL A 52 -0.59 24.63 0.55
C VAL A 52 -1.04 23.40 -0.22
N LYS A 53 -0.78 23.40 -1.53
CA LYS A 53 -1.12 22.26 -2.39
C LYS A 53 -0.32 21.00 -2.07
N ILE A 54 0.94 21.14 -1.66
CA ILE A 54 1.74 20.00 -1.21
C ILE A 54 1.13 19.38 0.05
N ASN A 55 0.80 20.20 1.05
CA ASN A 55 0.18 19.71 2.28
C ASN A 55 -1.16 19.04 2.03
N GLU A 56 -2.01 19.59 1.16
CA GLU A 56 -3.27 18.98 0.76
C GLU A 56 -3.06 17.60 0.10
N LEU A 57 -2.07 17.48 -0.77
CA LEU A 57 -1.73 16.22 -1.42
C LEU A 57 -1.15 15.19 -0.45
N GLU A 58 -0.32 15.62 0.51
CA GLU A 58 0.20 14.77 1.56
C GLU A 58 -0.91 14.26 2.49
N ASP A 59 -1.86 15.11 2.86
CA ASP A 59 -3.02 14.72 3.65
C ASP A 59 -3.89 13.72 2.89
N LEU A 60 -4.15 13.97 1.61
CA LEU A 60 -4.87 13.04 0.75
C LEU A 60 -4.14 11.70 0.64
N GLY A 61 -2.82 11.72 0.45
CA GLY A 61 -1.98 10.52 0.42
C GLY A 61 -2.07 9.72 1.72
N ARG A 62 -1.99 10.38 2.88
CA ARG A 62 -2.13 9.73 4.19
C ARG A 62 -3.51 9.07 4.35
N HIS A 63 -4.59 9.75 3.91
CA HIS A 63 -5.93 9.17 3.93
C HIS A 63 -6.06 7.96 3.00
N GLN A 64 -5.49 8.03 1.80
CA GLN A 64 -5.48 6.90 0.85
C GLN A 64 -4.70 5.70 1.40
N ASP A 65 -3.53 5.92 1.98
CA ASP A 65 -2.73 4.88 2.61
C ASP A 65 -3.45 4.21 3.80
N PHE A 66 -4.14 5.01 4.60
CA PHE A 66 -4.97 4.50 5.69
C PHE A 66 -6.10 3.61 5.16
N LEU A 67 -6.86 4.08 4.17
CA LEU A 67 -7.94 3.31 3.57
C LEU A 67 -7.42 2.04 2.88
N TYR A 68 -6.30 2.13 2.18
CA TYR A 68 -5.67 0.99 1.55
C TYR A 68 -5.30 -0.08 2.58
N LYS A 69 -4.63 0.29 3.66
CA LYS A 69 -4.28 -0.63 4.76
C LYS A 69 -5.52 -1.22 5.42
N LEU A 70 -6.55 -0.39 5.64
CA LEU A 70 -7.80 -0.83 6.25
C LEU A 70 -8.52 -1.90 5.40
N LEU A 71 -8.44 -1.81 4.07
CA LEU A 71 -9.10 -2.75 3.16
C LEU A 71 -8.26 -3.99 2.84
N THR A 72 -6.93 -3.88 2.84
CA THR A 72 -6.04 -4.94 2.37
C THR A 72 -5.31 -5.71 3.47
N ALA A 73 -5.10 -5.11 4.64
CA ALA A 73 -4.40 -5.79 5.73
C ALA A 73 -5.22 -6.98 6.25
N LYS A 74 -4.51 -8.09 6.50
CA LYS A 74 -5.15 -9.34 6.98
C LYS A 74 -5.78 -9.19 8.38
N ASP A 75 -5.24 -8.31 9.19
CA ASP A 75 -5.65 -7.99 10.56
C ASP A 75 -6.48 -6.69 10.65
N SER A 76 -6.98 -6.20 9.52
CA SER A 76 -7.77 -4.96 9.52
C SER A 76 -9.10 -5.15 10.26
N PHE A 77 -9.51 -4.11 10.97
CA PHE A 77 -10.79 -4.08 11.68
C PHE A 77 -11.98 -4.40 10.76
N ILE A 78 -12.00 -3.86 9.54
CA ILE A 78 -13.10 -4.10 8.59
C ILE A 78 -13.14 -5.56 8.20
N ARG A 79 -11.99 -6.15 7.86
CA ARG A 79 -11.92 -7.57 7.48
C ARG A 79 -12.36 -8.46 8.64
N THR A 80 -11.85 -8.23 9.84
CA THR A 80 -12.26 -8.97 11.03
C THR A 80 -13.77 -8.87 11.26
N ARG A 81 -14.34 -7.68 11.12
CA ARG A 81 -15.77 -7.47 11.30
C ARG A 81 -16.63 -8.19 10.26
N ILE A 82 -16.21 -8.17 8.99
CA ILE A 82 -16.89 -8.91 7.93
C ILE A 82 -16.82 -10.43 8.17
N ILE A 83 -15.66 -10.93 8.58
CA ILE A 83 -15.48 -12.35 8.92
C ILE A 83 -16.40 -12.74 10.07
N GLU A 84 -16.36 -12.03 11.19
CA GLU A 84 -17.19 -12.33 12.37
C GLU A 84 -18.69 -12.35 12.05
N GLN A 85 -19.18 -11.40 11.28
CA GLN A 85 -20.58 -11.37 10.87
C GLN A 85 -21.00 -12.60 10.04
N ASN A 86 -20.13 -13.04 9.14
CA ASN A 86 -20.43 -14.19 8.28
C ASN A 86 -20.13 -15.52 8.96
N LEU A 87 -19.19 -15.58 9.90
CA LEU A 87 -18.85 -16.82 10.63
C LEU A 87 -20.02 -17.36 11.44
N THR A 88 -20.77 -16.49 12.10
CA THR A 88 -21.93 -16.91 12.87
C THR A 88 -22.94 -17.64 11.95
N TYR A 89 -23.23 -17.07 10.79
CA TYR A 89 -24.13 -17.70 9.83
C TYR A 89 -23.53 -18.97 9.22
N LEU A 90 -22.24 -18.94 8.85
CA LEU A 90 -21.54 -20.12 8.34
C LEU A 90 -21.60 -21.29 9.33
N ASN A 91 -21.27 -21.04 10.60
CA ASN A 91 -21.27 -22.07 11.64
C ASN A 91 -22.67 -22.63 11.89
N GLN A 92 -23.72 -21.80 11.86
CA GLN A 92 -25.10 -22.27 11.94
C GLN A 92 -25.49 -23.17 10.76
N ARG A 93 -25.13 -22.78 9.52
CA ARG A 93 -25.41 -23.58 8.34
C ARG A 93 -24.59 -24.87 8.32
N LEU A 94 -23.34 -24.80 8.75
CA LEU A 94 -22.48 -25.98 8.86
C LEU A 94 -23.05 -26.99 9.85
N ALA A 95 -23.42 -26.56 11.05
CA ALA A 95 -24.04 -27.41 12.06
C ALA A 95 -25.35 -28.07 11.56
N TYR A 96 -26.16 -27.31 10.82
CA TYR A 96 -27.36 -27.83 10.17
C TYR A 96 -27.03 -28.96 9.18
N TYR A 97 -26.08 -28.76 8.28
CA TYR A 97 -25.73 -29.77 7.27
C TYR A 97 -25.02 -30.98 7.88
N LEU A 98 -24.16 -30.79 8.87
CA LEU A 98 -23.55 -31.90 9.62
C LEU A 98 -24.61 -32.79 10.28
N GLY A 99 -25.66 -32.19 10.84
CA GLY A 99 -26.80 -32.92 11.37
C GLY A 99 -27.56 -33.68 10.27
N GLN A 100 -27.74 -33.12 9.07
CA GLN A 100 -28.42 -33.80 7.96
C GLN A 100 -27.64 -35.02 7.45
N VAL A 101 -26.33 -34.95 7.37
CA VAL A 101 -25.46 -36.06 6.97
C VAL A 101 -25.13 -37.03 8.12
N LYS A 102 -25.72 -36.81 9.30
CA LYS A 102 -25.53 -37.62 10.49
C LYS A 102 -24.05 -37.77 10.90
N LEU A 103 -23.27 -36.67 10.79
CA LEU A 103 -21.89 -36.62 11.26
C LEU A 103 -21.92 -36.24 12.77
N PRO A 104 -21.34 -37.06 13.67
CA PRO A 104 -21.42 -36.81 15.13
C PRO A 104 -20.51 -35.67 15.60
N HIS A 105 -19.64 -35.18 14.72
CA HIS A 105 -18.65 -34.15 15.04
C HIS A 105 -19.27 -32.76 15.04
N THR A 106 -18.82 -31.95 15.99
CA THR A 106 -19.07 -30.52 16.01
C THR A 106 -17.90 -29.84 15.28
N VAL A 107 -18.18 -29.03 14.29
CA VAL A 107 -17.18 -28.31 13.50
C VAL A 107 -17.49 -26.83 13.54
N THR A 108 -16.52 -26.05 13.97
CA THR A 108 -16.68 -24.60 14.14
C THR A 108 -15.50 -23.84 13.55
N PHE A 109 -15.78 -22.84 12.71
CA PHE A 109 -14.81 -21.88 12.24
C PHE A 109 -14.61 -20.80 13.29
N GLN A 110 -13.36 -20.50 13.61
CA GLN A 110 -12.96 -19.41 14.51
C GLN A 110 -12.70 -18.10 13.76
N SER A 111 -12.56 -17.01 14.48
CA SER A 111 -12.36 -15.66 13.87
C SER A 111 -11.07 -15.51 13.07
N ASP A 112 -10.08 -16.32 13.34
CA ASP A 112 -8.83 -16.44 12.58
C ASP A 112 -8.94 -17.35 11.35
N LEU A 113 -10.15 -17.91 11.11
CA LEU A 113 -10.46 -18.91 10.07
C LEU A 113 -9.83 -20.29 10.32
N SER A 114 -9.33 -20.56 11.51
CA SER A 114 -9.01 -21.91 11.91
C SER A 114 -10.30 -22.73 12.12
N VAL A 115 -10.19 -24.04 11.97
CA VAL A 115 -11.31 -24.97 12.10
C VAL A 115 -11.08 -25.82 13.33
N LEU A 116 -12.02 -25.77 14.24
CA LEU A 116 -12.08 -26.64 15.41
C LEU A 116 -13.03 -27.81 15.12
N ILE A 117 -12.55 -29.04 15.21
CA ILE A 117 -13.33 -30.26 15.07
C ILE A 117 -13.35 -30.95 16.44
N GLU A 118 -14.54 -31.24 16.96
CA GLU A 118 -14.72 -31.88 18.25
C GLU A 118 -15.63 -33.09 18.14
N GLU A 119 -15.28 -34.15 18.88
CA GLU A 119 -16.14 -35.30 19.12
C GLU A 119 -16.16 -35.60 20.61
N LEU A 120 -17.36 -35.63 21.18
CA LEU A 120 -17.55 -35.88 22.63
C LEU A 120 -16.67 -35.01 23.53
N GLY A 121 -16.43 -33.74 23.14
CA GLY A 121 -15.62 -32.79 23.89
C GLY A 121 -14.11 -33.00 23.75
N ARG A 122 -13.66 -33.77 22.77
CA ARG A 122 -12.24 -33.94 22.43
C ARG A 122 -11.99 -33.27 21.07
N GLU A 123 -10.96 -32.49 21.00
CA GLU A 123 -10.47 -31.90 19.75
C GLU A 123 -9.83 -32.99 18.89
N LEU A 124 -10.15 -32.98 17.62
CA LEU A 124 -9.66 -33.89 16.60
C LEU A 124 -9.02 -33.13 15.46
N ASP A 125 -7.96 -33.70 14.90
CA ASP A 125 -7.42 -33.25 13.64
C ASP A 125 -8.24 -33.81 12.46
N PHE A 126 -8.28 -33.07 11.35
CA PHE A 126 -8.96 -33.53 10.13
C PHE A 126 -8.46 -34.90 9.65
N ASP A 127 -7.19 -35.21 9.89
CA ASP A 127 -6.57 -36.49 9.50
C ASP A 127 -7.05 -37.68 10.35
N ASN A 128 -7.60 -37.42 11.53
CA ASN A 128 -8.17 -38.44 12.41
C ASN A 128 -9.54 -38.92 11.94
N LEU A 129 -10.20 -38.19 11.04
CA LEU A 129 -11.48 -38.57 10.46
C LEU A 129 -11.31 -39.70 9.46
N SER A 130 -12.26 -40.63 9.48
CA SER A 130 -12.37 -41.64 8.40
C SER A 130 -12.64 -41.01 7.05
N ARG A 131 -12.42 -41.72 5.96
CA ARG A 131 -12.66 -41.21 4.59
C ARG A 131 -14.13 -40.78 4.41
N GLY A 132 -15.07 -41.56 4.93
CA GLY A 132 -16.51 -41.24 4.83
C GLY A 132 -16.87 -39.99 5.63
N GLU A 133 -16.28 -39.81 6.81
CA GLU A 133 -16.49 -38.62 7.64
C GLU A 133 -15.90 -37.36 6.98
N ARG A 134 -14.68 -37.46 6.43
CA ARG A 134 -14.08 -36.37 5.66
C ARG A 134 -14.95 -35.93 4.49
N ASN A 135 -15.45 -36.88 3.70
CA ASN A 135 -16.30 -36.58 2.56
C ASN A 135 -17.62 -35.91 2.99
N ARG A 136 -18.27 -36.39 4.06
CA ARG A 136 -19.47 -35.78 4.65
C ARG A 136 -19.18 -34.37 5.19
N LEU A 137 -18.04 -34.16 5.83
CA LEU A 137 -17.61 -32.85 6.31
C LEU A 137 -17.40 -31.88 5.13
N ILE A 138 -16.64 -32.28 4.10
CA ILE A 138 -16.37 -31.46 2.91
C ILE A 138 -17.69 -31.09 2.19
N LEU A 139 -18.62 -32.04 2.07
CA LEU A 139 -19.92 -31.78 1.45
C LEU A 139 -20.75 -30.78 2.26
N SER A 140 -20.82 -30.98 3.58
CA SER A 140 -21.54 -30.08 4.49
C SER A 140 -20.95 -28.67 4.47
N LEU A 141 -19.63 -28.58 4.40
CA LEU A 141 -18.90 -27.33 4.29
C LEU A 141 -19.22 -26.61 2.96
N SER A 142 -19.21 -27.36 1.86
CA SER A 142 -19.51 -26.80 0.54
C SER A 142 -20.92 -26.22 0.49
N TRP A 143 -21.92 -26.89 1.08
CA TRP A 143 -23.28 -26.37 1.18
C TRP A 143 -23.39 -25.16 2.11
N ALA A 144 -22.68 -25.17 3.24
CA ALA A 144 -22.69 -24.04 4.16
C ALA A 144 -22.07 -22.79 3.52
N PHE A 145 -20.94 -22.93 2.82
CA PHE A 145 -20.34 -21.83 2.05
C PHE A 145 -21.25 -21.34 0.93
N ARG A 146 -21.92 -22.23 0.22
CA ARG A 146 -22.90 -21.85 -0.78
C ARG A 146 -23.99 -20.98 -0.18
N ASP A 147 -24.56 -21.35 0.96
CA ASP A 147 -25.62 -20.59 1.62
C ASP A 147 -25.13 -19.19 2.04
N VAL A 148 -23.89 -19.09 2.56
CA VAL A 148 -23.27 -17.79 2.88
C VAL A 148 -23.13 -16.96 1.59
N TRP A 149 -22.65 -17.56 0.51
CA TRP A 149 -22.52 -16.88 -0.78
C TRP A 149 -23.88 -16.39 -1.30
N GLU A 150 -24.90 -17.26 -1.27
CA GLU A 150 -26.26 -16.92 -1.72
C GLU A 150 -26.93 -15.84 -0.85
N SER A 151 -26.51 -15.68 0.41
CA SER A 151 -26.98 -14.58 1.27
C SER A 151 -26.40 -13.23 0.90
N LEU A 152 -25.25 -13.22 0.25
CA LEU A 152 -24.51 -12.00 -0.13
C LEU A 152 -24.67 -11.63 -1.61
N TYR A 153 -24.95 -12.63 -2.46
CA TYR A 153 -24.94 -12.49 -3.91
C TYR A 153 -26.17 -13.17 -4.53
N GLN A 154 -26.19 -13.22 -5.86
CA GLN A 154 -27.27 -13.91 -6.58
C GLN A 154 -27.22 -15.43 -6.39
N GLN A 155 -28.37 -16.04 -6.30
CA GLN A 155 -28.50 -17.49 -6.16
C GLN A 155 -27.95 -18.24 -7.39
N ILE A 156 -27.18 -19.28 -7.13
CA ILE A 156 -26.62 -20.17 -8.14
C ILE A 156 -27.47 -21.46 -8.14
N ASN A 157 -28.31 -21.64 -9.16
CA ASN A 157 -29.18 -22.83 -9.29
C ASN A 157 -28.49 -24.02 -9.94
N LEU A 158 -27.16 -24.10 -9.89
CA LEU A 158 -26.37 -25.16 -10.49
C LEU A 158 -25.35 -25.67 -9.47
N LEU A 159 -25.32 -26.98 -9.26
CA LEU A 159 -24.39 -27.67 -8.39
C LEU A 159 -23.79 -28.87 -9.16
N PHE A 160 -22.46 -28.91 -9.21
CA PHE A 160 -21.70 -30.06 -9.69
C PHE A 160 -21.06 -30.76 -8.50
N ILE A 161 -21.30 -32.08 -8.38
CA ILE A 161 -20.63 -32.91 -7.36
C ILE A 161 -19.90 -34.01 -8.14
N ASP A 162 -18.58 -34.02 -8.03
CA ASP A 162 -17.71 -34.99 -8.66
C ASP A 162 -17.02 -35.85 -7.59
N GLU A 163 -17.10 -37.20 -7.75
CA GLU A 163 -16.44 -38.24 -6.93
C GLU A 163 -16.68 -38.19 -5.40
N LEU A 164 -17.26 -37.16 -4.83
CA LEU A 164 -17.46 -37.00 -3.39
C LEU A 164 -18.47 -37.98 -2.82
N VAL A 165 -19.48 -38.37 -3.63
CA VAL A 165 -20.60 -39.23 -3.20
C VAL A 165 -20.24 -40.70 -3.31
N ASP A 166 -19.44 -41.08 -4.31
CA ASP A 166 -19.13 -42.49 -4.62
C ASP A 166 -18.06 -43.09 -3.65
N ALA A 167 -17.30 -42.23 -2.95
CA ALA A 167 -16.15 -42.65 -2.15
C ALA A 167 -16.49 -42.91 -0.67
N GLY A 168 -17.61 -43.55 -0.35
CA GLY A 168 -17.89 -44.06 0.99
C GLY A 168 -18.92 -43.30 1.81
N MET A 169 -19.95 -42.77 1.19
CA MET A 169 -21.21 -42.52 1.90
C MET A 169 -21.97 -43.84 2.01
N ASP A 170 -21.63 -44.62 3.02
CA ASP A 170 -22.46 -45.77 3.37
C ASP A 170 -23.81 -45.24 3.88
N ILE A 171 -24.86 -45.60 3.15
CA ILE A 171 -26.25 -45.33 3.52
C ILE A 171 -26.65 -46.45 4.52
N SER A 172 -26.28 -46.26 5.78
CA SER A 172 -26.80 -47.07 6.88
C SER A 172 -27.88 -46.33 7.60
#